data_a8edc53a1eb0cf9c158d999035f5ac03
#
_entry.id   a8edc53a1eb0cf9c158d999035f5ac03
#
_cell.length_a   1.000
_cell.length_b   1.000
_cell.length_c   1.000
_cell.angle_alpha   90.00
_cell.angle_beta   90.00
_cell.angle_gamma   90.00
#
_symmetry.space_group_name_H-M   'P 1'
#
loop_
_entity.id
_entity.type
_entity.pdbx_description
1 polymer ?
#
loop_
_entity_poly.entity_id
_entity_poly.type
_entity_poly.pdbx_seq_one_letter_code
_entity_poly.pdbx_strand_id
1 'polypeptide(L)'
;MIVLKWVFPVSLAVLAIVHLVSCWRGDDDLRKPTKVALMPVVALSYLAFARQPSIWVVAGLLFGCLGDLFLLWPLKKKFFALGTSSFFLGHVCYLIFIYTHYVIRVSWIWIVVVSAIYAAGVVVVYSRSRKSIPRALRPLSLMYMLMLCVLSVSLILPLLTAFWWGKLVAFFGATFFLASDGVLCDMLFVKKAEPTPVSYTHLTLPTNS
;
A
#
# COMPACT_ATOMS: atom_id res chain seq x y z
N MET A 1 -34.11 -2.07 -3.03
CA MET A 1 -32.93 -1.72 -2.21
C MET A 1 -31.84 -2.81 -2.17
N ILE A 2 -32.18 -4.11 -2.16
CA ILE A 2 -31.18 -5.21 -2.08
C ILE A 2 -30.28 -5.26 -3.32
N VAL A 3 -30.86 -5.13 -4.52
CA VAL A 3 -30.10 -5.17 -5.79
C VAL A 3 -29.05 -4.03 -5.87
N LEU A 4 -29.40 -2.83 -5.39
CA LEU A 4 -28.49 -1.68 -5.45
C LEU A 4 -27.23 -1.85 -4.60
N LYS A 5 -27.30 -2.63 -3.50
CA LYS A 5 -26.13 -2.92 -2.66
C LYS A 5 -25.08 -3.75 -3.40
N TRP A 6 -25.48 -4.67 -4.27
CA TRP A 6 -24.56 -5.54 -5.01
C TRP A 6 -23.88 -4.85 -6.21
N VAL A 7 -24.39 -3.71 -6.65
CA VAL A 7 -23.78 -2.93 -7.76
C VAL A 7 -22.33 -2.57 -7.44
N PHE A 8 -22.05 -2.09 -6.23
CA PHE A 8 -20.68 -1.65 -5.85
C PHE A 8 -19.67 -2.81 -5.76
N PRO A 9 -19.95 -3.94 -5.09
CA PRO A 9 -18.99 -5.07 -5.08
C PRO A 9 -18.82 -5.71 -6.45
N VAL A 10 -19.87 -5.78 -7.28
CA VAL A 10 -19.75 -6.29 -8.65
C VAL A 10 -18.89 -5.34 -9.49
N SER A 11 -19.14 -4.03 -9.41
CA SER A 11 -18.30 -3.04 -10.11
C SER A 11 -16.86 -3.07 -9.63
N LEU A 12 -16.63 -3.29 -8.33
CA LEU A 12 -15.28 -3.47 -7.76
C LEU A 12 -14.59 -4.70 -8.35
N ALA A 13 -15.28 -5.84 -8.42
CA ALA A 13 -14.73 -7.07 -9.00
C ALA A 13 -14.36 -6.87 -10.49
N VAL A 14 -15.26 -6.28 -11.27
CA VAL A 14 -15.01 -5.97 -12.69
C VAL A 14 -13.83 -5.01 -12.83
N LEU A 15 -13.81 -3.92 -12.05
CA LEU A 15 -12.73 -2.94 -12.09
C LEU A 15 -11.38 -3.55 -11.69
N ALA A 16 -11.36 -4.42 -10.68
CA ALA A 16 -10.15 -5.14 -10.26
C ALA A 16 -9.64 -6.08 -11.37
N ILE A 17 -10.53 -6.80 -12.05
CA ILE A 17 -10.16 -7.67 -13.17
C ILE A 17 -9.59 -6.83 -14.32
N VAL A 18 -10.26 -5.73 -14.69
CA VAL A 18 -9.78 -4.83 -15.75
C VAL A 18 -8.41 -4.26 -15.38
N HIS A 19 -8.22 -3.84 -14.12
CA HIS A 19 -6.93 -3.35 -13.63
C HIS A 19 -5.83 -4.40 -13.72
N LEU A 20 -6.10 -5.64 -13.29
CA LEU A 20 -5.13 -6.75 -13.37
C LEU A 20 -4.76 -7.08 -14.81
N VAL A 21 -5.75 -7.13 -15.73
CA VAL A 21 -5.51 -7.37 -17.14
C VAL A 21 -4.69 -6.23 -17.76
N SER A 22 -4.98 -4.97 -17.42
CA SER A 22 -4.21 -3.83 -17.93
C SER A 22 -2.77 -3.83 -17.39
N CYS A 23 -2.55 -4.24 -16.13
CA CYS A 23 -1.21 -4.45 -15.59
C CYS A 23 -0.45 -5.55 -16.33
N TRP A 24 -1.11 -6.67 -16.61
CA TRP A 24 -0.50 -7.80 -17.32
C TRP A 24 -0.14 -7.46 -18.77
N ARG A 25 -0.99 -6.67 -19.44
CA ARG A 25 -0.77 -6.21 -20.82
C ARG A 25 0.20 -5.04 -20.94
N GLY A 26 0.55 -4.39 -19.81
CA GLY A 26 1.36 -3.17 -19.79
C GLY A 26 0.64 -1.95 -20.36
N ASP A 27 -0.69 -1.94 -20.36
CA ASP A 27 -1.53 -0.86 -20.86
C ASP A 27 -1.64 0.25 -19.81
N ASP A 28 -0.82 1.29 -19.96
CA ASP A 28 -0.76 2.43 -19.03
C ASP A 28 -2.03 3.31 -19.08
N ASP A 29 -2.73 3.35 -20.21
CA ASP A 29 -3.92 4.20 -20.41
C ASP A 29 -5.11 3.68 -19.62
N LEU A 30 -5.25 2.35 -19.52
CA LEU A 30 -6.26 1.71 -18.68
C LEU A 30 -5.79 1.51 -17.24
N ARG A 31 -4.51 1.22 -17.02
CA ARG A 31 -3.95 0.94 -15.69
C ARG A 31 -4.04 2.13 -14.74
N LYS A 32 -3.74 3.34 -15.21
CA LYS A 32 -3.75 4.55 -14.38
C LYS A 32 -5.14 4.92 -13.86
N PRO A 33 -6.18 5.09 -14.71
CA PRO A 33 -7.51 5.45 -14.23
C PRO A 33 -8.15 4.33 -13.39
N THR A 34 -7.97 3.07 -13.76
CA THR A 34 -8.52 1.94 -13.00
C THR A 34 -7.90 1.86 -11.60
N LYS A 35 -6.59 2.11 -11.44
CA LYS A 35 -5.92 2.15 -10.14
C LYS A 35 -6.58 3.17 -9.21
N VAL A 36 -6.76 4.40 -9.67
CA VAL A 36 -7.34 5.49 -8.86
C VAL A 36 -8.81 5.24 -8.56
N ALA A 37 -9.56 4.63 -9.49
CA ALA A 37 -10.98 4.35 -9.32
C ALA A 37 -11.26 3.22 -8.31
N LEU A 38 -10.32 2.31 -8.06
CA LEU A 38 -10.50 1.18 -7.13
C LEU A 38 -10.88 1.65 -5.72
N MET A 39 -10.13 2.59 -5.14
CA MET A 39 -10.35 3.04 -3.75
C MET A 39 -11.70 3.74 -3.52
N PRO A 40 -12.19 4.66 -4.39
CA PRO A 40 -13.55 5.18 -4.29
C PRO A 40 -14.63 4.10 -4.35
N VAL A 41 -14.49 3.11 -5.23
CA VAL A 41 -15.47 2.01 -5.34
C VAL A 41 -15.43 1.13 -4.08
N VAL A 42 -14.27 0.88 -3.49
CA VAL A 42 -14.15 0.20 -2.18
C VAL A 42 -14.85 1.02 -1.09
N ALA A 43 -14.67 2.34 -1.05
CA ALA A 43 -15.31 3.21 -0.07
C ALA A 43 -16.85 3.18 -0.20
N LEU A 44 -17.37 3.25 -1.42
CA LEU A 44 -18.81 3.13 -1.69
C LEU A 44 -19.34 1.74 -1.31
N SER A 45 -18.60 0.67 -1.62
CA SER A 45 -18.94 -0.69 -1.21
C SER A 45 -18.98 -0.81 0.32
N TYR A 46 -18.00 -0.25 1.01
CA TYR A 46 -17.98 -0.23 2.47
C TYR A 46 -19.20 0.49 3.03
N LEU A 47 -19.53 1.69 2.55
CA LEU A 47 -20.71 2.46 2.99
C LEU A 47 -22.01 1.73 2.70
N ALA A 48 -22.10 0.97 1.60
CA ALA A 48 -23.32 0.22 1.26
C ALA A 48 -23.56 -1.00 2.17
N PHE A 49 -22.50 -1.63 2.68
CA PHE A 49 -22.60 -2.87 3.46
C PHE A 49 -22.39 -2.68 4.96
N ALA A 50 -21.66 -1.66 5.39
CA ALA A 50 -21.43 -1.41 6.79
C ALA A 50 -22.73 -1.03 7.51
N ARG A 51 -23.08 -1.75 8.58
CA ARG A 51 -24.24 -1.42 9.42
C ARG A 51 -24.02 -0.11 10.18
N GLN A 52 -22.79 0.11 10.62
CA GLN A 52 -22.31 1.33 11.29
C GLN A 52 -21.00 1.75 10.64
N PRO A 53 -21.05 2.57 9.59
CA PRO A 53 -19.84 3.00 8.90
C PRO A 53 -19.01 3.91 9.81
N SER A 54 -17.72 3.59 9.93
CA SER A 54 -16.76 4.39 10.68
C SER A 54 -16.16 5.46 9.79
N ILE A 55 -16.15 6.69 10.27
CA ILE A 55 -15.51 7.83 9.59
C ILE A 55 -14.01 7.58 9.38
N TRP A 56 -13.36 6.89 10.31
CA TRP A 56 -11.93 6.57 10.24
C TRP A 56 -11.61 5.65 9.07
N VAL A 57 -12.48 4.65 8.81
CA VAL A 57 -12.31 3.75 7.65
C VAL A 57 -12.51 4.52 6.35
N VAL A 58 -13.55 5.36 6.26
CA VAL A 58 -13.79 6.19 5.08
C VAL A 58 -12.63 7.16 4.83
N ALA A 59 -12.17 7.85 5.86
CA ALA A 59 -11.01 8.75 5.76
C ALA A 59 -9.75 8.01 5.31
N GLY A 60 -9.50 6.81 5.86
CA GLY A 60 -8.39 5.95 5.44
C GLY A 60 -8.44 5.60 3.95
N LEU A 61 -9.62 5.23 3.45
CA LEU A 61 -9.83 4.92 2.02
C LEU A 61 -9.65 6.15 1.12
N LEU A 62 -10.11 7.33 1.56
CA LEU A 62 -9.92 8.57 0.81
C LEU A 62 -8.44 8.98 0.77
N PHE A 63 -7.71 8.87 1.89
CA PHE A 63 -6.26 9.09 1.89
C PHE A 63 -5.53 8.07 1.02
N GLY A 64 -5.98 6.81 0.99
CA GLY A 64 -5.48 5.79 0.06
C GLY A 64 -5.67 6.19 -1.39
N CYS A 65 -6.86 6.70 -1.76
CA CYS A 65 -7.15 7.20 -3.10
C CYS A 65 -6.21 8.36 -3.49
N LEU A 66 -6.00 9.33 -2.59
CA LEU A 66 -5.06 10.43 -2.81
C LEU A 66 -3.63 9.92 -2.96
N GLY A 67 -3.24 8.92 -2.17
CA GLY A 67 -1.95 8.24 -2.28
C GLY A 67 -1.73 7.64 -3.67
N ASP A 68 -2.72 6.87 -4.17
CA ASP A 68 -2.67 6.27 -5.50
C ASP A 68 -2.63 7.32 -6.61
N LEU A 69 -3.38 8.41 -6.46
CA LEU A 69 -3.37 9.52 -7.41
C LEU A 69 -1.99 10.18 -7.49
N PHE A 70 -1.36 10.50 -6.35
CA PHE A 70 -0.03 11.10 -6.35
C PHE A 70 1.03 10.14 -6.88
N LEU A 71 0.93 8.85 -6.60
CA LEU A 71 1.85 7.83 -7.11
C LEU A 71 1.65 7.47 -8.58
N LEU A 72 0.77 8.15 -9.34
CA LEU A 72 0.80 8.09 -10.80
C LEU A 72 2.09 8.71 -11.38
N TRP A 73 2.72 9.63 -10.62
CA TRP A 73 4.00 10.27 -10.99
C TRP A 73 5.12 10.01 -9.96
N PRO A 74 5.46 8.73 -9.67
CA PRO A 74 6.32 8.36 -8.54
C PRO A 74 7.76 8.86 -8.68
N LEU A 75 8.21 9.16 -9.90
CA LEU A 75 9.57 9.66 -10.17
C LEU A 75 9.78 11.11 -9.76
N LYS A 76 8.71 11.90 -9.61
CA LYS A 76 8.79 13.26 -9.11
C LYS A 76 8.79 13.21 -7.58
N LYS A 77 9.90 13.62 -6.94
CA LYS A 77 10.11 13.57 -5.48
C LYS A 77 8.94 14.16 -4.67
N LYS A 78 8.34 15.26 -5.13
CA LYS A 78 7.19 15.88 -4.48
C LYS A 78 5.96 14.97 -4.49
N PHE A 79 5.63 14.35 -5.62
CA PHE A 79 4.49 13.46 -5.73
C PHE A 79 4.70 12.15 -4.97
N PHE A 80 5.92 11.61 -4.97
CA PHE A 80 6.26 10.48 -4.12
C PHE A 80 6.06 10.81 -2.63
N ALA A 81 6.56 11.98 -2.17
CA ALA A 81 6.39 12.39 -0.78
C ALA A 81 4.91 12.58 -0.42
N LEU A 82 4.12 13.26 -1.28
CA LEU A 82 2.69 13.46 -1.06
C LEU A 82 1.92 12.14 -1.03
N GLY A 83 2.21 11.22 -1.95
CA GLY A 83 1.60 9.89 -1.99
C GLY A 83 1.90 9.08 -0.73
N THR A 84 3.18 8.99 -0.35
CA THR A 84 3.61 8.29 0.86
C THR A 84 3.01 8.91 2.12
N SER A 85 2.93 10.24 2.21
CA SER A 85 2.30 10.93 3.34
C SER A 85 0.79 10.69 3.40
N SER A 86 0.11 10.67 2.25
CA SER A 86 -1.32 10.35 2.18
C SER A 86 -1.59 8.92 2.67
N PHE A 87 -0.84 7.94 2.20
CA PHE A 87 -0.96 6.56 2.70
C PHE A 87 -0.67 6.47 4.20
N PHE A 88 0.37 7.17 4.68
CA PHE A 88 0.68 7.22 6.11
C PHE A 88 -0.53 7.70 6.92
N LEU A 89 -1.15 8.81 6.54
CA LEU A 89 -2.34 9.34 7.20
C LEU A 89 -3.53 8.36 7.13
N GLY A 90 -3.71 7.68 5.99
CA GLY A 90 -4.72 6.64 5.84
C GLY A 90 -4.51 5.49 6.84
N HIS A 91 -3.26 5.04 7.02
CA HIS A 91 -2.94 3.99 7.99
C HIS A 91 -3.13 4.45 9.44
N VAL A 92 -2.85 5.73 9.76
CA VAL A 92 -3.21 6.32 11.07
C VAL A 92 -4.71 6.20 11.31
N CYS A 93 -5.55 6.55 10.33
CA CYS A 93 -7.00 6.42 10.44
C CYS A 93 -7.42 4.97 10.72
N TYR A 94 -6.82 3.98 10.04
CA TYR A 94 -7.10 2.57 10.29
C TYR A 94 -6.67 2.12 11.69
N LEU A 95 -5.51 2.59 12.18
CA LEU A 95 -5.09 2.29 13.56
C LEU A 95 -6.05 2.88 14.58
N ILE A 96 -6.49 4.13 14.41
CA ILE A 96 -7.50 4.74 15.29
C ILE A 96 -8.76 3.87 15.29
N PHE A 97 -9.24 3.43 14.12
CA PHE A 97 -10.39 2.53 14.04
C PHE A 97 -10.17 1.22 14.80
N ILE A 98 -9.01 0.56 14.61
CA ILE A 98 -8.70 -0.70 15.26
C ILE A 98 -8.70 -0.54 16.78
N TYR A 99 -7.99 0.46 17.31
CA TYR A 99 -7.84 0.65 18.76
C TYR A 99 -9.10 1.22 19.44
N THR A 100 -10.01 1.85 18.69
CA THR A 100 -11.29 2.32 19.24
C THR A 100 -12.39 1.25 19.23
N HIS A 101 -12.30 0.26 18.32
CA HIS A 101 -13.36 -0.74 18.14
C HIS A 101 -12.97 -2.14 18.61
N TYR A 102 -11.68 -2.44 18.77
CA TYR A 102 -11.23 -3.77 19.20
C TYR A 102 -10.44 -3.70 20.50
N VAL A 103 -10.82 -4.54 21.46
CA VAL A 103 -10.02 -4.74 22.66
C VAL A 103 -8.96 -5.78 22.37
N ILE A 104 -7.70 -5.38 22.34
CA ILE A 104 -6.57 -6.27 22.09
C ILE A 104 -6.07 -6.81 23.44
N ARG A 105 -6.52 -8.02 23.82
CA ARG A 105 -6.05 -8.72 25.00
C ARG A 105 -5.14 -9.87 24.58
N VAL A 106 -3.87 -9.57 24.39
CA VAL A 106 -2.85 -10.53 23.95
C VAL A 106 -1.69 -10.48 24.91
N SER A 107 -1.07 -11.63 25.19
CA SER A 107 0.16 -11.68 25.99
C SER A 107 1.25 -10.83 25.33
N TRP A 108 1.99 -10.09 26.11
CA TRP A 108 3.10 -9.24 25.66
C TRP A 108 4.17 -10.02 24.88
N ILE A 109 4.31 -11.33 25.15
CA ILE A 109 5.23 -12.22 24.40
C ILE A 109 4.88 -12.25 22.92
N TRP A 110 3.60 -12.41 22.58
CA TRP A 110 3.16 -12.41 21.17
C TRP A 110 3.33 -11.07 20.50
N ILE A 111 3.14 -9.97 21.24
CA ILE A 111 3.40 -8.61 20.72
C ILE A 111 4.87 -8.49 20.35
N VAL A 112 5.78 -8.91 21.21
CA VAL A 112 7.23 -8.85 20.95
C VAL A 112 7.63 -9.75 19.78
N VAL A 113 7.19 -11.00 19.76
CA VAL A 113 7.55 -11.97 18.71
C VAL A 113 7.07 -11.50 17.34
N VAL A 114 5.80 -11.11 17.23
CA VAL A 114 5.23 -10.66 15.97
C VAL A 114 5.88 -9.35 15.51
N SER A 115 6.07 -8.39 16.41
CA SER A 115 6.75 -7.13 16.10
C SER A 115 8.19 -7.35 15.64
N ALA A 116 8.92 -8.29 16.25
CA ALA A 116 10.29 -8.61 15.85
C ALA A 116 10.37 -9.20 14.43
N ILE A 117 9.42 -10.07 14.06
CA ILE A 117 9.33 -10.64 12.70
C ILE A 117 9.11 -9.54 11.66
N TYR A 118 8.12 -8.66 11.89
CA TYR A 118 7.82 -7.56 10.96
C TYR A 118 8.96 -6.52 10.92
N ALA A 119 9.57 -6.19 12.07
CA ALA A 119 10.71 -5.29 12.14
C ALA A 119 11.93 -5.86 11.37
N ALA A 120 12.20 -7.15 11.47
CA ALA A 120 13.24 -7.80 10.68
C ALA A 120 12.98 -7.66 9.17
N GLY A 121 11.73 -7.87 8.72
CA GLY A 121 11.31 -7.63 7.33
C GLY A 121 11.56 -6.19 6.88
N VAL A 122 11.17 -5.20 7.69
CA VAL A 122 11.42 -3.77 7.42
C VAL A 122 12.92 -3.48 7.33
N VAL A 123 13.73 -4.02 8.25
CA VAL A 123 15.19 -3.85 8.23
C VAL A 123 15.79 -4.41 6.94
N VAL A 124 15.38 -5.59 6.49
CA VAL A 124 15.85 -6.20 5.24
C VAL A 124 15.50 -5.33 4.04
N VAL A 125 14.22 -4.94 3.89
CA VAL A 125 13.77 -4.12 2.75
C VAL A 125 14.43 -2.74 2.77
N TYR A 126 14.46 -2.09 3.92
CA TYR A 126 15.06 -0.76 4.05
C TYR A 126 16.57 -0.77 3.84
N SER A 127 17.30 -1.73 4.39
CA SER A 127 18.76 -1.82 4.21
C SER A 127 19.15 -1.99 2.74
N ARG A 128 18.34 -2.75 1.98
CA ARG A 128 18.52 -2.98 0.56
C ARG A 128 18.27 -1.70 -0.26
N SER A 129 17.17 -0.98 0.02
CA SER A 129 16.72 0.17 -0.78
C SER A 129 17.29 1.51 -0.32
N ARG A 130 17.74 1.66 0.95
CA ARG A 130 18.17 2.96 1.52
C ARG A 130 19.26 3.69 0.75
N LYS A 131 20.18 2.97 0.10
CA LYS A 131 21.28 3.57 -0.67
C LYS A 131 20.73 4.29 -1.93
N SER A 132 19.72 3.72 -2.54
CA SER A 132 19.09 4.19 -3.77
C SER A 132 18.01 5.25 -3.53
N ILE A 133 17.41 5.28 -2.33
CA ILE A 133 16.43 6.32 -1.95
C ILE A 133 17.15 7.67 -1.77
N PRO A 134 16.64 8.76 -2.39
CA PRO A 134 17.15 10.11 -2.18
C PRO A 134 17.22 10.46 -0.69
N ARG A 135 18.31 11.09 -0.24
CA ARG A 135 18.56 11.39 1.19
C ARG A 135 17.38 12.08 1.87
N ALA A 136 16.74 13.04 1.20
CA ALA A 136 15.58 13.76 1.72
C ALA A 136 14.33 12.91 1.94
N LEU A 137 14.18 11.78 1.23
CA LEU A 137 13.02 10.89 1.32
C LEU A 137 13.23 9.71 2.26
N ARG A 138 14.47 9.46 2.71
CA ARG A 138 14.80 8.33 3.60
C ARG A 138 14.00 8.32 4.90
N PRO A 139 13.92 9.42 5.67
CA PRO A 139 13.16 9.41 6.92
C PRO A 139 11.66 9.15 6.68
N LEU A 140 11.08 9.76 5.65
CA LEU A 140 9.67 9.54 5.30
C LEU A 140 9.40 8.08 4.91
N SER A 141 10.27 7.48 4.09
CA SER A 141 10.15 6.08 3.68
C SER A 141 10.29 5.12 4.86
N LEU A 142 11.21 5.40 5.79
CA LEU A 142 11.37 4.58 7.00
C LEU A 142 10.15 4.70 7.92
N MET A 143 9.68 5.92 8.19
CA MET A 143 8.47 6.14 9.00
C MET A 143 7.25 5.42 8.40
N TYR A 144 7.11 5.46 7.09
CA TYR A 144 6.03 4.78 6.40
C TYR A 144 6.13 3.25 6.51
N MET A 145 7.30 2.67 6.32
CA MET A 145 7.53 1.22 6.49
C MET A 145 7.25 0.77 7.94
N LEU A 146 7.68 1.56 8.93
CA LEU A 146 7.38 1.29 10.34
C LEU A 146 5.87 1.38 10.62
N MET A 147 5.17 2.32 10.00
CA MET A 147 3.72 2.46 10.13
C MET A 147 2.98 1.24 9.59
N LEU A 148 3.37 0.72 8.43
CA LEU A 148 2.84 -0.52 7.87
C LEU A 148 3.14 -1.73 8.77
N CYS A 149 4.31 -1.77 9.39
CA CYS A 149 4.65 -2.79 10.38
C CYS A 149 3.68 -2.73 11.57
N VAL A 150 3.46 -1.55 12.14
CA VAL A 150 2.53 -1.36 13.27
C VAL A 150 1.11 -1.75 12.88
N LEU A 151 0.64 -1.38 11.69
CA LEU A 151 -0.69 -1.75 11.21
C LEU A 151 -0.83 -3.27 11.07
N SER A 152 0.14 -3.95 10.44
CA SER A 152 0.11 -5.41 10.27
C SER A 152 0.12 -6.15 11.60
N VAL A 153 0.96 -5.70 12.55
CA VAL A 153 0.97 -6.23 13.93
C VAL A 153 -0.38 -6.01 14.61
N SER A 154 -0.95 -4.81 14.51
CA SER A 154 -2.24 -4.47 15.12
C SER A 154 -3.42 -5.29 14.55
N LEU A 155 -3.30 -5.81 13.34
CA LEU A 155 -4.32 -6.65 12.71
C LEU A 155 -4.16 -8.14 13.04
N ILE A 156 -2.91 -8.63 13.21
CA ILE A 156 -2.71 -10.05 13.57
C ILE A 156 -3.02 -10.33 15.04
N LEU A 157 -2.74 -9.41 15.95
CA LEU A 157 -2.95 -9.61 17.38
C LEU A 157 -4.41 -9.98 17.75
N PRO A 158 -5.45 -9.31 17.22
CA PRO A 158 -6.84 -9.70 17.45
C PRO A 158 -7.21 -11.07 16.89
N LEU A 159 -6.49 -11.59 15.89
CA LEU A 159 -6.68 -12.95 15.36
C LEU A 159 -6.25 -14.02 16.35
N LEU A 160 -5.20 -13.76 17.13
CA LEU A 160 -4.69 -14.69 18.14
C LEU A 160 -5.66 -14.86 19.32
N THR A 161 -6.59 -13.93 19.53
CA THR A 161 -7.57 -13.97 20.63
C THR A 161 -8.91 -14.54 20.21
N ALA A 162 -9.40 -14.18 19.03
CA ALA A 162 -10.67 -14.62 18.50
C ALA A 162 -10.64 -14.64 16.97
N PHE A 163 -10.74 -15.84 16.41
CA PHE A 163 -10.76 -16.00 14.97
C PHE A 163 -12.07 -15.45 14.38
N TRP A 164 -11.93 -14.61 13.34
CA TRP A 164 -13.03 -14.17 12.51
C TRP A 164 -12.51 -13.85 11.10
N TRP A 165 -13.22 -14.31 10.08
CA TRP A 165 -12.81 -14.18 8.68
C TRP A 165 -12.46 -12.76 8.25
N GLY A 166 -13.21 -11.76 8.72
CA GLY A 166 -12.93 -10.35 8.41
C GLY A 166 -11.57 -9.87 8.93
N LYS A 167 -11.16 -10.33 10.13
CA LYS A 167 -9.83 -10.00 10.68
C LYS A 167 -8.72 -10.67 9.87
N LEU A 168 -8.95 -11.92 9.42
CA LEU A 168 -7.99 -12.66 8.59
C LEU A 168 -7.79 -11.97 7.24
N VAL A 169 -8.87 -11.56 6.58
CA VAL A 169 -8.82 -10.82 5.31
C VAL A 169 -8.10 -9.48 5.48
N ALA A 170 -8.40 -8.74 6.55
CA ALA A 170 -7.74 -7.47 6.85
C ALA A 170 -6.23 -7.65 7.11
N PHE A 171 -5.84 -8.69 7.85
CA PHE A 171 -4.45 -9.04 8.10
C PHE A 171 -3.70 -9.37 6.79
N PHE A 172 -4.25 -10.23 5.95
CA PHE A 172 -3.65 -10.54 4.64
C PHE A 172 -3.58 -9.31 3.76
N GLY A 173 -4.63 -8.47 3.74
CA GLY A 173 -4.64 -7.21 3.00
C GLY A 173 -3.48 -6.29 3.41
N ALA A 174 -3.26 -6.07 4.70
CA ALA A 174 -2.16 -5.24 5.20
C ALA A 174 -0.78 -5.85 4.91
N THR A 175 -0.65 -7.17 5.04
CA THR A 175 0.62 -7.87 4.76
C THR A 175 0.97 -7.83 3.27
N PHE A 176 -0.01 -8.05 2.38
CA PHE A 176 0.20 -7.91 0.93
C PHE A 176 0.49 -6.47 0.54
N PHE A 177 -0.13 -5.50 1.20
CA PHE A 177 0.15 -4.09 0.96
C PHE A 177 1.60 -3.76 1.32
N LEU A 178 2.08 -4.21 2.49
CA LEU A 178 3.48 -4.06 2.91
C LEU A 178 4.45 -4.70 1.91
N ALA A 179 4.15 -5.93 1.46
CA ALA A 179 4.97 -6.63 0.48
C ALA A 179 4.99 -5.90 -0.88
N SER A 180 3.83 -5.45 -1.36
CA SER A 180 3.69 -4.68 -2.60
C SER A 180 4.49 -3.38 -2.58
N ASP A 181 4.43 -2.65 -1.48
CA ASP A 181 5.16 -1.40 -1.31
C ASP A 181 6.68 -1.62 -1.21
N GLY A 182 7.09 -2.74 -0.59
CA GLY A 182 8.49 -3.17 -0.63
C GLY A 182 8.99 -3.42 -2.05
N VAL A 183 8.21 -4.12 -2.87
CA VAL A 183 8.52 -4.36 -4.29
C VAL A 183 8.51 -3.04 -5.08
N LEU A 184 7.54 -2.16 -4.84
CA LEU A 184 7.48 -0.85 -5.49
C LEU A 184 8.72 0.00 -5.17
N CYS A 185 9.16 0.00 -3.91
CA CYS A 185 10.38 0.67 -3.49
C CYS A 185 11.62 0.12 -4.19
N ASP A 186 11.73 -1.22 -4.30
CA ASP A 186 12.82 -1.89 -5.01
C ASP A 186 12.82 -1.52 -6.50
N MET A 187 11.67 -1.56 -7.17
CA MET A 187 11.54 -1.21 -8.58
C MET A 187 11.86 0.26 -8.86
N LEU A 188 11.40 1.19 -8.01
CA LEU A 188 11.59 2.61 -8.24
C LEU A 188 13.01 3.09 -7.96
N PHE A 189 13.66 2.53 -6.96
CA PHE A 189 14.92 3.06 -6.45
C PHE A 189 16.11 2.14 -6.65
N VAL A 190 15.93 0.82 -6.68
CA VAL A 190 17.05 -0.14 -6.84
C VAL A 190 17.21 -0.48 -8.33
N LYS A 191 16.19 -1.02 -8.98
CA LYS A 191 16.30 -1.48 -10.38
C LYS A 191 16.50 -0.37 -11.40
N LYS A 192 15.98 0.86 -11.15
CA LYS A 192 16.27 2.01 -12.02
C LYS A 192 17.65 2.62 -11.82
N ALA A 193 18.33 2.33 -10.71
CA ALA A 193 19.70 2.78 -10.48
C ALA A 193 20.74 1.88 -11.20
N GLU A 194 20.35 0.69 -11.65
CA GLU A 194 21.21 -0.16 -12.47
C GLU A 194 21.15 0.34 -13.92
N PRO A 195 22.31 0.75 -14.51
CA PRO A 195 22.35 1.13 -15.92
C PRO A 195 22.00 -0.07 -16.77
N THR A 196 20.91 0.03 -17.55
CA THR A 196 20.57 -1.00 -18.52
C THR A 196 21.68 -1.11 -19.55
N PRO A 197 22.07 -2.33 -20.00
CA PRO A 197 23.12 -2.53 -21.02
C PRO A 197 22.93 -1.71 -22.30
N VAL A 198 21.70 -1.32 -22.59
CA VAL A 198 21.34 -0.50 -23.77
C VAL A 198 21.80 0.96 -23.63
N SER A 199 22.07 1.48 -22.42
CA SER A 199 22.54 2.84 -22.22
C SER A 199 23.99 3.07 -22.68
N TYR A 200 24.76 2.02 -22.87
CA TYR A 200 26.16 2.13 -23.32
C TYR A 200 26.34 2.20 -24.83
N THR A 201 25.34 1.76 -25.61
CA THR A 201 25.43 1.71 -27.08
C THR A 201 25.24 3.08 -27.75
N HIS A 202 24.68 4.06 -27.04
CA HIS A 202 24.48 5.42 -27.59
C HIS A 202 25.57 6.42 -27.21
N LEU A 203 26.51 6.06 -26.33
CA LEU A 203 27.62 6.93 -25.91
C LEU A 203 28.95 6.65 -26.61
N THR A 204 29.00 5.65 -27.48
CA THR A 204 30.19 5.32 -28.27
C THR A 204 29.93 5.42 -29.77
N LEU A 205 29.37 6.55 -30.23
CA LEU A 205 29.52 6.90 -31.64
C LEU A 205 30.90 7.56 -31.78
N PRO A 206 31.81 7.01 -32.57
CA PRO A 206 33.10 7.67 -32.85
C PRO A 206 32.80 8.92 -33.63
N THR A 207 33.21 10.08 -33.11
CA THR A 207 33.41 11.29 -33.88
C THR A 207 34.59 11.01 -34.80
N ASN A 208 34.33 10.55 -35.99
CA ASN A 208 35.32 10.55 -37.03
C ASN A 208 35.22 11.84 -37.83
N SER A 209 36.28 12.62 -37.69
CA SER A 209 36.88 13.63 -38.59
C SER A 209 35.94 14.66 -39.20
#